data_5e0c87254717e32e7652ae6cf080fc96
#
_entry.id   5e0c87254717e32e7652ae6cf080fc96
#
_cell.length_a   1.000
_cell.length_b   1.000
_cell.length_c   1.000
_cell.angle_alpha   90.00
_cell.angle_beta   90.00
_cell.angle_gamma   90.00
#
_symmetry.space_group_name_H-M   'P 1'
#
loop_
_entity.id
_entity.type
_entity.pdbx_description
1 polymer ?
#
loop_
_entity_poly.entity_id
_entity_poly.type
_entity_poly.pdbx_seq_one_letter_code
_entity_poly.pdbx_strand_id
1 'polypeptide(L)'
;MSPAHMSRLESAIRLVLEFHEAFNRHDFAGMMRLMSDDCVIENTGPAPDGEVYSGKEAVTRYWQVFFRDSPHAHIEIEEIFSLGLRCVMRWRYEWLDMAGKQVHVRGVDIFRIKDGFICERLSYVKG
;
A
#
# COMPACT_ATOMS: atom_id res chain seq x y z
N MET A 1 -15.12 15.77 -18.10
CA MET A 1 -15.24 15.03 -16.83
C MET A 1 -16.23 15.74 -15.92
N SER A 2 -17.17 15.01 -15.33
CA SER A 2 -18.17 15.61 -14.44
C SER A 2 -17.55 15.95 -13.08
N PRO A 3 -18.10 16.94 -12.35
CA PRO A 3 -17.61 17.25 -10.99
C PRO A 3 -17.67 16.06 -10.04
N ALA A 4 -18.72 15.21 -10.13
CA ALA A 4 -18.82 14.01 -9.30
C ALA A 4 -17.71 13.00 -9.60
N HIS A 5 -17.34 12.85 -10.86
CA HIS A 5 -16.25 11.96 -11.26
C HIS A 5 -14.91 12.48 -10.73
N MET A 6 -14.65 13.78 -10.86
CA MET A 6 -13.42 14.39 -10.33
C MET A 6 -13.32 14.23 -8.82
N SER A 7 -14.45 14.41 -8.10
CA SER A 7 -14.49 14.23 -6.66
C SER A 7 -14.14 12.80 -6.24
N ARG A 8 -14.59 11.80 -6.99
CA ARG A 8 -14.26 10.39 -6.72
C ARG A 8 -12.78 10.08 -6.96
N LEU A 9 -12.19 10.61 -8.03
CA LEU A 9 -10.75 10.44 -8.31
C LEU A 9 -9.92 11.08 -7.21
N GLU A 10 -10.26 12.27 -6.82
CA GLU A 10 -9.58 12.99 -5.74
C GLU A 10 -9.68 12.24 -4.42
N SER A 11 -10.86 11.68 -4.11
CA SER A 11 -11.08 10.90 -2.90
C SER A 11 -10.27 9.61 -2.89
N ALA A 12 -10.13 8.93 -4.05
CA ALA A 12 -9.34 7.73 -4.16
C ALA A 12 -7.85 8.02 -3.89
N ILE A 13 -7.31 9.08 -4.49
CA ILE A 13 -5.93 9.49 -4.27
C ILE A 13 -5.70 9.84 -2.80
N ARG A 14 -6.61 10.61 -2.20
CA ARG A 14 -6.49 11.00 -0.80
C ARG A 14 -6.47 9.79 0.13
N LEU A 15 -7.32 8.79 -0.15
CA LEU A 15 -7.40 7.57 0.64
C LEU A 15 -6.07 6.81 0.60
N VAL A 16 -5.46 6.68 -0.57
CA VAL A 16 -4.17 6.00 -0.74
C VAL A 16 -3.05 6.80 -0.08
N LEU A 17 -3.08 8.13 -0.17
CA LEU A 17 -2.09 8.97 0.52
C LEU A 17 -2.20 8.82 2.04
N GLU A 18 -3.41 8.81 2.59
CA GLU A 18 -3.62 8.59 4.03
C GLU A 18 -3.10 7.21 4.47
N PHE A 19 -3.34 6.20 3.64
CA PHE A 19 -2.84 4.85 3.90
C PHE A 19 -1.31 4.85 4.02
N HIS A 20 -0.61 5.56 3.14
CA HIS A 20 0.85 5.62 3.15
C HIS A 20 1.41 6.52 4.25
N GLU A 21 0.69 7.55 4.65
CA GLU A 21 1.06 8.32 5.83
C GLU A 21 1.05 7.44 7.08
N ALA A 22 0.00 6.61 7.22
CA ALA A 22 -0.08 5.65 8.32
C ALA A 22 1.04 4.60 8.23
N PHE A 23 1.33 4.11 7.04
CA PHE A 23 2.45 3.19 6.81
C PHE A 23 3.76 3.80 7.32
N ASN A 24 4.07 5.02 6.93
CA ASN A 24 5.33 5.67 7.32
C ASN A 24 5.42 5.97 8.82
N ARG A 25 4.28 6.05 9.51
CA ARG A 25 4.23 6.13 10.97
C ARG A 25 4.24 4.75 11.63
N HIS A 26 4.25 3.67 10.84
CA HIS A 26 4.13 2.28 11.29
C HIS A 26 2.83 2.05 12.08
N ASP A 27 1.78 2.77 11.69
CA ASP A 27 0.47 2.69 12.33
C ASP A 27 -0.41 1.71 11.55
N PHE A 28 -0.23 0.40 11.81
CA PHE A 28 -1.01 -0.61 11.10
C PHE A 28 -2.51 -0.51 11.40
N ALA A 29 -2.88 -0.09 12.60
CA ALA A 29 -4.30 0.11 12.92
C ALA A 29 -4.90 1.23 12.06
N GLY A 30 -4.15 2.33 11.87
CA GLY A 30 -4.56 3.42 10.99
C GLY A 30 -4.71 2.98 9.55
N MET A 31 -3.78 2.16 9.07
CA MET A 31 -3.87 1.57 7.73
C MET A 31 -5.13 0.72 7.57
N MET A 32 -5.40 -0.14 8.54
CA MET A 32 -6.53 -1.08 8.47
C MET A 32 -7.90 -0.39 8.58
N ARG A 33 -7.98 0.78 9.21
CA ARG A 33 -9.22 1.57 9.20
C ARG A 33 -9.60 2.04 7.80
N LEU A 34 -8.64 2.09 6.87
CA LEU A 34 -8.86 2.54 5.50
C LEU A 34 -9.13 1.39 4.53
N MET A 35 -9.01 0.14 5.01
CA MET A 35 -9.24 -1.04 4.19
C MET A 35 -10.59 -1.70 4.52
N SER A 36 -11.17 -2.34 3.52
CA SER A 36 -12.44 -3.07 3.71
C SER A 36 -12.22 -4.36 4.49
N ASP A 37 -13.31 -4.93 5.01
CA ASP A 37 -13.25 -6.19 5.78
C ASP A 37 -12.79 -7.37 4.92
N ASP A 38 -13.12 -7.34 3.64
CA ASP A 38 -12.78 -8.37 2.66
C ASP A 38 -11.53 -8.02 1.83
N CYS A 39 -10.69 -7.14 2.35
CA CYS A 39 -9.52 -6.66 1.62
C CYS A 39 -8.54 -7.79 1.28
N VAL A 40 -7.82 -7.58 0.17
CA VAL A 40 -6.79 -8.51 -0.31
C VAL A 40 -5.53 -7.74 -0.58
N ILE A 41 -4.38 -8.28 -0.14
CA ILE A 41 -3.09 -7.75 -0.54
C ILE A 41 -2.28 -8.85 -1.21
N GLU A 42 -1.60 -8.48 -2.30
CA GLU A 42 -0.64 -9.35 -2.99
C GLU A 42 0.72 -8.66 -2.90
N ASN A 43 1.66 -9.34 -2.25
CA ASN A 43 2.98 -8.78 -1.97
C ASN A 43 3.99 -9.12 -3.07
N THR A 44 5.17 -8.50 -3.01
CA THR A 44 6.22 -8.70 -3.99
C THR A 44 7.01 -9.98 -3.79
N GLY A 45 7.05 -10.50 -2.60
CA GLY A 45 7.82 -11.70 -2.28
C GLY A 45 6.96 -12.81 -1.70
N PRO A 46 7.38 -14.08 -1.85
CA PRO A 46 8.55 -14.51 -2.63
C PRO A 46 8.27 -14.52 -4.14
N ALA A 47 9.36 -14.46 -4.92
CA ALA A 47 9.23 -14.59 -6.38
C ALA A 47 8.68 -15.99 -6.72
N PRO A 48 7.93 -16.14 -7.85
CA PRO A 48 7.66 -15.12 -8.86
C PRO A 48 6.42 -14.26 -8.59
N ASP A 49 5.44 -14.73 -7.82
CA ASP A 49 4.13 -14.08 -7.76
C ASP A 49 3.82 -13.38 -6.44
N GLY A 50 4.63 -13.64 -5.41
CA GLY A 50 4.37 -13.11 -4.08
C GLY A 50 3.30 -13.85 -3.31
N GLU A 51 3.19 -13.57 -2.02
CA GLU A 51 2.14 -14.11 -1.17
C GLU A 51 0.89 -13.24 -1.22
N VAL A 52 -0.27 -13.88 -1.09
CA VAL A 52 -1.57 -13.21 -1.06
C VAL A 52 -2.18 -13.41 0.33
N TYR A 53 -2.65 -12.32 0.92
CA TYR A 53 -3.37 -12.32 2.19
C TYR A 53 -4.77 -11.79 1.97
N SER A 54 -5.76 -12.53 2.45
CA SER A 54 -7.18 -12.20 2.25
C SER A 54 -7.88 -12.00 3.59
N GLY A 55 -8.65 -10.93 3.68
CA GLY A 55 -9.42 -10.59 4.85
C GLY A 55 -8.65 -9.73 5.84
N LYS A 56 -9.40 -8.90 6.56
CA LYS A 56 -8.82 -7.88 7.45
C LYS A 56 -7.95 -8.47 8.56
N GLU A 57 -8.33 -9.64 9.09
CA GLU A 57 -7.56 -10.28 10.15
C GLU A 57 -6.18 -10.72 9.66
N ALA A 58 -6.12 -11.42 8.52
CA ALA A 58 -4.86 -11.89 7.96
C ALA A 58 -3.96 -10.72 7.54
N VAL A 59 -4.54 -9.69 6.93
CA VAL A 59 -3.80 -8.50 6.48
C VAL A 59 -3.26 -7.72 7.69
N THR A 60 -4.05 -7.58 8.74
CA THR A 60 -3.60 -6.92 9.98
C THR A 60 -2.39 -7.65 10.57
N ARG A 61 -2.47 -8.97 10.65
CA ARG A 61 -1.37 -9.80 11.19
C ARG A 61 -0.11 -9.64 10.34
N TYR A 62 -0.26 -9.60 9.03
CA TYR A 62 0.87 -9.36 8.13
C TYR A 62 1.57 -8.04 8.46
N TRP A 63 0.83 -6.94 8.61
CA TRP A 63 1.43 -5.63 8.89
C TRP A 63 2.05 -5.56 10.27
N GLN A 64 1.47 -6.23 11.27
CA GLN A 64 2.07 -6.31 12.60
C GLN A 64 3.46 -6.93 12.54
N VAL A 65 3.59 -8.06 11.85
CA VAL A 65 4.88 -8.74 11.69
C VAL A 65 5.84 -7.92 10.85
N PHE A 66 5.35 -7.34 9.75
CA PHE A 66 6.16 -6.51 8.87
C PHE A 66 6.82 -5.34 9.62
N PHE A 67 6.06 -4.57 10.38
CA PHE A 67 6.62 -3.43 11.11
C PHE A 67 7.52 -3.84 12.26
N ARG A 68 7.25 -4.97 12.89
CA ARG A 68 8.13 -5.52 13.91
C ARG A 68 9.50 -5.84 13.32
N ASP A 69 9.51 -6.45 12.14
CA ASP A 69 10.76 -6.91 11.49
C ASP A 69 11.43 -5.82 10.65
N SER A 70 10.75 -4.70 10.40
CA SER A 70 11.24 -3.63 9.53
C SER A 70 11.06 -2.26 10.20
N PRO A 71 11.77 -1.99 11.31
CA PRO A 71 11.56 -0.77 12.10
C PRO A 71 11.96 0.52 11.38
N HIS A 72 12.72 0.41 10.29
CA HIS A 72 13.17 1.58 9.50
C HIS A 72 12.47 1.66 8.14
N ALA A 73 11.38 0.91 7.96
CA ALA A 73 10.63 0.91 6.71
C ALA A 73 10.04 2.29 6.42
N HIS A 74 10.25 2.77 5.21
CA HIS A 74 9.74 4.06 4.76
C HIS A 74 9.46 4.00 3.26
N ILE A 75 8.29 4.52 2.86
CA ILE A 75 7.91 4.62 1.46
C ILE A 75 7.88 6.09 1.04
N GLU A 76 8.54 6.37 -0.07
CA GLU A 76 8.46 7.65 -0.76
C GLU A 76 7.62 7.47 -2.01
N ILE A 77 6.59 8.30 -2.17
CA ILE A 77 5.72 8.25 -3.34
C ILE A 77 6.36 9.07 -4.45
N GLU A 78 6.65 8.44 -5.58
CA GLU A 78 7.23 9.10 -6.74
C GLU A 78 6.18 9.66 -7.68
N GLU A 79 5.04 8.97 -7.79
CA GLU A 79 3.95 9.39 -8.65
C GLU A 79 2.67 8.67 -8.23
N ILE A 80 1.54 9.36 -8.29
CA ILE A 80 0.24 8.75 -7.98
C ILE A 80 -0.80 9.32 -8.93
N PHE A 81 -1.67 8.45 -9.44
CA PHE A 81 -2.80 8.85 -10.27
C PHE A 81 -3.94 7.84 -10.13
N SER A 82 -5.15 8.27 -10.48
CA SER A 82 -6.34 7.43 -10.43
C SER A 82 -7.05 7.38 -11.76
N LEU A 83 -7.64 6.24 -12.04
CA LEU A 83 -8.53 6.03 -13.19
C LEU A 83 -9.73 5.23 -12.68
N GLY A 84 -10.87 5.92 -12.53
CA GLY A 84 -12.04 5.31 -11.92
C GLY A 84 -11.78 4.89 -10.49
N LEU A 85 -12.03 3.62 -10.17
CA LEU A 85 -11.83 3.04 -8.84
C LEU A 85 -10.45 2.40 -8.67
N ARG A 86 -9.56 2.59 -9.63
CA ARG A 86 -8.17 2.12 -9.55
C ARG A 86 -7.26 3.31 -9.29
N CYS A 87 -6.31 3.11 -8.39
CA CYS A 87 -5.28 4.09 -8.08
C CYS A 87 -3.92 3.44 -8.26
N VAL A 88 -3.03 4.10 -9.00
CA VAL A 88 -1.69 3.59 -9.30
C VAL A 88 -0.67 4.49 -8.64
N MET A 89 0.28 3.89 -7.92
CA MET A 89 1.29 4.62 -7.17
C MET A 89 2.66 4.03 -7.46
N ARG A 90 3.58 4.85 -8.00
CA ARG A 90 4.98 4.48 -8.08
C ARG A 90 5.66 4.88 -6.78
N TRP A 91 6.49 3.98 -6.26
CA TRP A 91 7.09 4.18 -4.94
C TRP A 91 8.54 3.76 -4.91
N ARG A 92 9.25 4.31 -3.91
CA ARG A 92 10.58 3.91 -3.48
C ARG A 92 10.47 3.48 -2.02
N TYR A 93 10.86 2.25 -1.74
CA TYR A 93 10.87 1.68 -0.39
C TYR A 93 12.31 1.59 0.09
N GLU A 94 12.56 2.11 1.29
CA GLU A 94 13.89 2.17 1.87
C GLU A 94 13.92 1.44 3.21
N TRP A 95 15.03 0.78 3.49
CA TRP A 95 15.27 0.13 4.77
C TRP A 95 16.77 0.04 5.03
N LEU A 96 17.14 -0.40 6.26
CA LEU A 96 18.51 -0.70 6.61
C LEU A 96 18.71 -2.21 6.52
N ASP A 97 19.80 -2.65 5.88
CA ASP A 97 20.17 -4.06 5.87
C ASP A 97 20.82 -4.48 7.19
N MET A 98 21.21 -5.74 7.32
CA MET A 98 21.80 -6.25 8.55
C MET A 98 23.16 -5.60 8.88
N ALA A 99 23.84 -5.03 7.91
CA ALA A 99 25.10 -4.32 8.10
C ALA A 99 24.86 -2.82 8.43
N GLY A 100 23.61 -2.39 8.52
CA GLY A 100 23.26 -1.00 8.77
C GLY A 100 23.35 -0.10 7.55
N LYS A 101 23.53 -0.68 6.35
CA LYS A 101 23.58 0.06 5.11
C LYS A 101 22.18 0.38 4.62
N GLN A 102 21.95 1.61 4.17
CA GLN A 102 20.68 1.99 3.57
C GLN A 102 20.55 1.39 2.18
N VAL A 103 19.45 0.67 1.96
CA VAL A 103 19.14 0.02 0.69
C VAL A 103 17.74 0.41 0.25
N HIS A 104 17.43 0.25 -1.04
CA HIS A 104 16.10 0.57 -1.54
C HIS A 104 15.71 -0.33 -2.70
N VAL A 105 14.40 -0.40 -2.92
CA VAL A 105 13.80 -0.94 -4.14
C VAL A 105 12.74 0.03 -4.62
N ARG A 106 12.40 -0.04 -5.88
CA ARG A 106 11.33 0.76 -6.47
C ARG A 106 10.27 -0.17 -7.04
N GLY A 107 9.06 0.31 -7.09
CA GLY A 107 7.97 -0.50 -7.61
C GLY A 107 6.71 0.29 -7.85
N VAL A 108 5.65 -0.46 -8.08
CA VAL A 108 4.31 0.08 -8.37
C VAL A 108 3.29 -0.70 -7.56
N ASP A 109 2.37 0.01 -6.92
CA ASP A 109 1.19 -0.59 -6.31
C ASP A 109 -0.05 -0.17 -7.10
N ILE A 110 -0.94 -1.14 -7.29
CA ILE A 110 -2.24 -0.90 -7.90
C ILE A 110 -3.29 -1.15 -6.82
N PHE A 111 -4.05 -0.11 -6.50
CA PHE A 111 -5.11 -0.16 -5.50
C PHE A 111 -6.47 -0.21 -6.17
N ARG A 112 -7.40 -0.90 -5.52
CA ARG A 112 -8.81 -0.85 -5.88
C ARG A 112 -9.59 -0.27 -4.71
N ILE A 113 -10.45 0.70 -5.02
CA ILE A 113 -11.30 1.38 -4.05
C ILE A 113 -12.74 0.93 -4.28
N LYS A 114 -13.42 0.59 -3.19
CA LYS A 114 -14.84 0.22 -3.23
C LYS A 114 -15.52 0.71 -1.95
N ASP A 115 -16.64 1.41 -2.13
CA ASP A 115 -17.45 1.91 -1.03
C ASP A 115 -16.66 2.77 -0.03
N GLY A 116 -15.68 3.54 -0.52
CA GLY A 116 -14.87 4.42 0.31
C GLY A 116 -13.73 3.75 1.04
N PHE A 117 -13.42 2.48 0.73
CA PHE A 117 -12.34 1.72 1.35
C PHE A 117 -11.41 1.15 0.29
N ILE A 118 -10.15 0.92 0.69
CA ILE A 118 -9.22 0.15 -0.13
C ILE A 118 -9.59 -1.32 0.03
N CYS A 119 -9.97 -1.98 -1.06
CA CYS A 119 -10.33 -3.40 -1.02
C CYS A 119 -9.26 -4.31 -1.62
N GLU A 120 -8.29 -3.75 -2.35
CA GLU A 120 -7.23 -4.56 -2.97
C GLU A 120 -5.97 -3.73 -3.13
N ARG A 121 -4.83 -4.34 -2.86
CA ARG A 121 -3.51 -3.77 -3.11
C ARG A 121 -2.64 -4.82 -3.78
N LEU A 122 -2.23 -4.54 -5.01
CA LEU A 122 -1.35 -5.42 -5.79
C LEU A 122 0.01 -4.72 -5.94
N SER A 123 1.08 -5.37 -5.47
CA SER A 123 2.42 -4.79 -5.46
C SER A 123 3.32 -5.46 -6.48
N TYR A 124 4.06 -4.65 -7.23
CA TYR A 124 5.03 -5.09 -8.21
C TYR A 124 6.35 -4.38 -7.96
N VAL A 125 7.43 -5.12 -7.93
CA VAL A 125 8.76 -4.57 -7.68
C VAL A 125 9.57 -4.58 -8.97
N LYS A 126 10.36 -3.53 -9.14
CA LYS A 126 11.30 -3.45 -10.25
C LYS A 126 12.48 -4.38 -9.94
N GLY A 127 12.66 -5.34 -10.79
CA GLY A 127 13.72 -6.34 -10.62
C GLY A 127 14.93 -6.13 -11.50
#